data_ff39d4977923840a8871bb13e574ea62
#
_entry.id   ff39d4977923840a8871bb13e574ea62
#
_cell.length_a   1.000
_cell.length_b   1.000
_cell.length_c   1.000
_cell.angle_alpha   90.00
_cell.angle_beta   90.00
_cell.angle_gamma   90.00
#
_symmetry.space_group_name_H-M   'P 1'
#
loop_
_entity.id
_entity.type
_entity.pdbx_description
1 polymer ?
#
loop_
_entity_poly.entity_id
_entity_poly.type
_entity_poly.pdbx_seq_one_letter_code
_entity_poly.pdbx_strand_id
1 'polypeptide(L)'
;MPKCIYTNKRYLPECFITSVLSLAVVCILITHIPSVLSAERELYNDRYCMTCHGTDGKGNEAVEAPRLAGMEGWYLRRQLENFRAGIRAVHPMDTAGIAMRPMAKLTDESMTDIVKWVGGWEYTPAEATIEGDVDAGQALYGTCATCHGIDAKGNASLGVPALAGQNDWYLITQLKNFVAGYRGRHEDDRYGKQMLAMVGTLTDEAAIRDVVAYINSLVLR
;
A
#
# COMPACT_ATOMS: atom_id res chain seq x y z
N MET A 1 -9.83 59.15 18.91
CA MET A 1 -9.43 60.33 18.12
C MET A 1 -8.19 60.93 18.77
N PRO A 2 -7.00 60.78 18.23
CA PRO A 2 -5.81 61.47 18.73
C PRO A 2 -5.76 62.89 18.11
N LYS A 3 -5.56 63.88 18.98
CA LYS A 3 -5.37 65.29 18.60
C LYS A 3 -3.92 65.52 18.14
N CYS A 4 -3.76 65.97 16.92
CA CYS A 4 -2.49 66.44 16.41
C CYS A 4 -2.24 67.87 16.86
N ILE A 5 -1.11 68.11 17.58
CA ILE A 5 -0.61 69.46 17.98
C ILE A 5 0.38 69.88 16.89
N TYR A 6 0.07 71.04 16.26
CA TYR A 6 0.93 71.70 15.27
C TYR A 6 2.09 72.44 15.93
N THR A 7 3.35 72.09 15.61
CA THR A 7 4.48 73.01 15.81
C THR A 7 5.32 73.04 14.54
N ASN A 8 5.61 74.26 14.12
CA ASN A 8 6.17 74.69 12.86
C ASN A 8 7.69 74.41 12.78
N LYS A 9 8.10 73.34 12.03
CA LYS A 9 9.42 73.25 11.33
C LYS A 9 9.57 71.87 10.67
N ARG A 10 9.70 71.94 9.29
CA ARG A 10 10.26 70.92 8.37
C ARG A 10 10.06 69.42 8.76
N TYR A 11 9.05 68.81 8.21
CA TYR A 11 8.74 67.40 8.43
C TYR A 11 9.03 66.57 7.21
N LEU A 12 9.90 65.54 7.40
CA LEU A 12 9.78 64.30 6.69
C LEU A 12 8.77 63.45 7.47
N PRO A 13 7.82 62.74 6.82
CA PRO A 13 6.77 62.01 7.54
C PRO A 13 7.29 60.68 8.08
N GLU A 14 7.49 60.57 9.39
CA GLU A 14 7.82 59.28 10.05
C GLU A 14 6.67 58.23 10.00
N CYS A 15 5.55 58.57 9.43
CA CYS A 15 4.40 57.64 9.30
C CYS A 15 4.56 56.56 8.24
N PHE A 16 5.54 56.67 7.31
CA PHE A 16 5.72 55.68 6.24
C PHE A 16 6.56 54.45 6.65
N ILE A 17 7.40 54.56 7.65
CA ILE A 17 8.36 53.49 8.01
C ILE A 17 7.65 52.38 8.80
N THR A 18 6.67 52.73 9.64
CA THR A 18 5.97 51.74 10.48
C THR A 18 4.96 50.88 9.63
N SER A 19 4.41 51.44 8.58
CA SER A 19 3.52 50.68 7.68
C SER A 19 4.25 49.65 6.81
N VAL A 20 5.48 50.00 6.37
CA VAL A 20 6.28 49.08 5.53
C VAL A 20 6.83 47.91 6.33
N LEU A 21 7.24 48.14 7.59
CA LEU A 21 7.70 47.06 8.47
C LEU A 21 6.57 46.11 8.86
N SER A 22 5.35 46.61 9.11
CA SER A 22 4.20 45.75 9.42
C SER A 22 3.78 44.88 8.25
N LEU A 23 3.82 45.39 7.02
CA LEU A 23 3.53 44.62 5.82
C LEU A 23 4.59 43.55 5.51
N ALA A 24 5.87 43.87 5.76
CA ALA A 24 6.98 42.91 5.56
C ALA A 24 6.91 41.75 6.57
N VAL A 25 6.57 42.00 7.83
CA VAL A 25 6.41 40.96 8.87
C VAL A 25 5.20 40.05 8.57
N VAL A 26 4.07 40.61 8.10
CA VAL A 26 2.90 39.82 7.70
C VAL A 26 3.20 38.97 6.46
N CYS A 27 3.94 39.49 5.47
CA CYS A 27 4.33 38.69 4.29
C CYS A 27 5.28 37.56 4.62
N ILE A 28 6.20 37.72 5.59
CA ILE A 28 7.16 36.67 6.01
C ILE A 28 6.41 35.54 6.75
N LEU A 29 5.36 35.84 7.50
CA LEU A 29 4.59 34.82 8.22
C LEU A 29 3.70 33.98 7.29
N ILE A 30 3.26 34.51 6.16
CA ILE A 30 2.38 33.80 5.21
C ILE A 30 3.18 32.78 4.35
N THR A 31 4.46 33.03 4.10
CA THR A 31 5.30 32.14 3.26
C THR A 31 5.74 30.83 3.94
N HIS A 32 5.53 30.68 5.25
CA HIS A 32 5.94 29.48 6.01
C HIS A 32 4.81 28.49 6.31
N ILE A 33 3.55 28.82 5.95
CA ILE A 33 2.39 27.96 6.19
C ILE A 33 2.37 26.66 5.34
N PRO A 34 2.90 26.62 4.09
CA PRO A 34 2.84 25.39 3.28
C PRO A 34 3.63 24.21 3.88
N SER A 35 4.72 24.49 4.61
CA SER A 35 5.60 23.43 5.14
C SER A 35 5.00 22.65 6.30
N VAL A 36 4.17 23.30 7.12
CA VAL A 36 3.53 22.65 8.27
C VAL A 36 2.39 21.73 7.83
N LEU A 37 1.58 22.17 6.85
CA LEU A 37 0.48 21.38 6.30
C LEU A 37 0.97 20.15 5.54
N SER A 38 2.15 20.22 4.88
CA SER A 38 2.74 19.05 4.20
C SER A 38 3.30 18.04 5.20
N ALA A 39 3.93 18.51 6.28
CA ALA A 39 4.47 17.64 7.34
C ALA A 39 3.36 16.92 8.14
N GLU A 40 2.25 17.60 8.44
CA GLU A 40 1.10 16.97 9.10
C GLU A 40 0.41 15.93 8.21
N ARG A 41 0.36 16.16 6.91
CA ARG A 41 -0.20 15.22 5.94
C ARG A 41 0.67 13.98 5.80
N GLU A 42 1.98 14.11 5.82
CA GLU A 42 2.95 13.00 5.80
C GLU A 42 2.82 12.13 7.06
N LEU A 43 2.77 12.74 8.25
CA LEU A 43 2.57 12.07 9.53
C LEU A 43 1.24 11.31 9.65
N TYR A 44 0.18 11.77 8.99
CA TYR A 44 -1.12 11.10 9.00
C TYR A 44 -1.11 9.81 8.17
N ASN A 45 -0.49 9.83 6.99
CA ASN A 45 -0.39 8.67 6.11
C ASN A 45 0.48 7.56 6.72
N ASP A 46 1.61 7.90 7.36
CA ASP A 46 2.53 6.98 8.01
C ASP A 46 1.85 6.10 9.07
N ARG A 47 1.07 6.73 9.95
CA ARG A 47 0.44 6.02 11.08
C ARG A 47 -0.67 5.07 10.64
N TYR A 48 -1.31 5.35 9.53
CA TYR A 48 -2.52 4.64 9.14
C TYR A 48 -2.21 3.25 8.57
N CYS A 49 -1.30 3.15 7.62
CA CYS A 49 -0.88 1.87 7.03
C CYS A 49 -0.15 1.00 8.06
N MET A 50 0.78 1.62 8.82
CA MET A 50 1.62 0.94 9.80
C MET A 50 0.84 0.35 10.98
N THR A 51 -0.33 0.89 11.31
CA THR A 51 -1.18 0.38 12.40
C THR A 51 -1.56 -1.08 12.19
N CYS A 52 -1.84 -1.47 10.94
CA CYS A 52 -2.22 -2.84 10.59
C CYS A 52 -1.07 -3.62 9.95
N HIS A 53 -0.30 -2.99 9.05
CA HIS A 53 0.76 -3.66 8.29
C HIS A 53 2.12 -3.73 9.00
N GLY A 54 2.22 -3.23 10.24
CA GLY A 54 3.46 -3.17 11.01
C GLY A 54 4.29 -1.93 10.70
N THR A 55 5.09 -1.48 11.66
CA THR A 55 5.93 -0.28 11.55
C THR A 55 7.05 -0.42 10.54
N ASP A 56 7.41 -1.65 10.19
CA ASP A 56 8.41 -2.04 9.20
C ASP A 56 7.78 -2.67 7.94
N GLY A 57 6.45 -2.67 7.86
CA GLY A 57 5.71 -3.21 6.73
C GLY A 57 5.82 -4.72 6.55
N LYS A 58 6.21 -5.47 7.58
CA LYS A 58 6.34 -6.94 7.52
C LYS A 58 5.02 -7.70 7.58
N GLY A 59 3.92 -6.98 7.79
CA GLY A 59 2.58 -7.55 7.97
C GLY A 59 2.28 -7.90 9.43
N ASN A 60 1.02 -8.22 9.67
CA ASN A 60 0.52 -8.61 10.98
C ASN A 60 -0.60 -9.65 10.80
N GLU A 61 -0.29 -10.91 11.12
CA GLU A 61 -1.22 -12.02 10.97
C GLU A 61 -2.47 -11.88 11.85
N ALA A 62 -2.32 -11.31 13.06
CA ALA A 62 -3.44 -11.17 14.00
C ALA A 62 -4.59 -10.29 13.47
N VAL A 63 -4.31 -9.42 12.50
CA VAL A 63 -5.30 -8.57 11.81
C VAL A 63 -5.34 -8.86 10.32
N GLU A 64 -4.75 -9.96 9.88
CA GLU A 64 -4.69 -10.43 8.49
C GLU A 64 -4.15 -9.39 7.49
N ALA A 65 -3.31 -8.46 7.96
CA ALA A 65 -2.71 -7.41 7.15
C ALA A 65 -1.36 -7.85 6.58
N PRO A 66 -1.22 -8.05 5.27
CA PRO A 66 -0.04 -8.63 4.67
C PRO A 66 1.18 -7.70 4.73
N ARG A 67 2.34 -8.29 4.46
CA ARG A 67 3.56 -7.56 4.16
C ARG A 67 3.36 -6.60 2.99
N LEU A 68 3.85 -5.38 3.16
CA LEU A 68 3.93 -4.36 2.10
C LEU A 68 5.38 -4.10 1.70
N ALA A 69 6.35 -4.24 2.63
CA ALA A 69 7.77 -4.08 2.33
C ALA A 69 8.21 -5.08 1.25
N GLY A 70 8.86 -4.58 0.19
CA GLY A 70 9.27 -5.37 -0.97
C GLY A 70 8.16 -5.65 -1.99
N MET A 71 6.92 -5.22 -1.75
CA MET A 71 5.86 -5.31 -2.74
C MET A 71 6.14 -4.34 -3.90
N GLU A 72 5.98 -4.79 -5.13
CA GLU A 72 6.19 -3.94 -6.30
C GLU A 72 5.19 -2.79 -6.31
N GLY A 73 5.69 -1.55 -6.48
CA GLY A 73 4.88 -0.35 -6.41
C GLY A 73 3.71 -0.34 -7.40
N TRP A 74 3.91 -0.88 -8.62
CA TRP A 74 2.84 -1.01 -9.62
C TRP A 74 1.71 -1.95 -9.16
N TYR A 75 2.06 -3.03 -8.43
CA TYR A 75 1.08 -3.97 -7.89
C TYR A 75 0.35 -3.38 -6.71
N LEU A 76 1.07 -2.76 -5.77
CA LEU A 76 0.48 -2.06 -4.62
C LEU A 76 -0.52 -1.01 -5.09
N ARG A 77 -0.14 -0.15 -6.06
CA ARG A 77 -1.04 0.85 -6.64
C ARG A 77 -2.31 0.21 -7.20
N ARG A 78 -2.17 -0.81 -8.02
CA ARG A 78 -3.32 -1.52 -8.60
C ARG A 78 -4.25 -2.11 -7.54
N GLN A 79 -3.70 -2.66 -6.46
CA GLN A 79 -4.54 -3.18 -5.37
C GLN A 79 -5.30 -2.07 -4.65
N LEU A 80 -4.66 -0.95 -4.36
CA LEU A 80 -5.32 0.21 -3.77
C LEU A 80 -6.42 0.77 -4.69
N GLU A 81 -6.16 0.87 -5.98
CA GLU A 81 -7.15 1.29 -6.99
C GLU A 81 -8.35 0.31 -7.03
N ASN A 82 -8.09 -1.00 -7.01
CA ASN A 82 -9.13 -2.03 -7.00
C ASN A 82 -9.98 -1.99 -5.72
N PHE A 83 -9.39 -1.74 -4.56
CA PHE A 83 -10.13 -1.54 -3.31
C PHE A 83 -10.97 -0.26 -3.36
N ARG A 84 -10.40 0.85 -3.85
CA ARG A 84 -11.08 2.15 -3.99
C ARG A 84 -12.28 2.07 -4.93
N ALA A 85 -12.11 1.40 -6.05
CA ALA A 85 -13.15 1.22 -7.06
C ALA A 85 -14.21 0.15 -6.69
N GLY A 86 -14.00 -0.62 -5.60
CA GLY A 86 -14.89 -1.73 -5.25
C GLY A 86 -14.76 -2.94 -6.17
N ILE A 87 -13.67 -3.06 -6.91
CA ILE A 87 -13.34 -4.22 -7.75
C ILE A 87 -12.87 -5.40 -6.90
N ARG A 88 -12.12 -5.10 -5.83
CA ARG A 88 -11.65 -6.06 -4.83
C ARG A 88 -12.44 -5.91 -3.53
N ALA A 89 -12.57 -7.03 -2.77
CA ALA A 89 -13.26 -7.07 -1.48
C ALA A 89 -14.76 -6.75 -1.56
N VAL A 90 -15.43 -7.30 -2.55
CA VAL A 90 -16.89 -7.17 -2.72
C VAL A 90 -17.65 -8.31 -2.06
N HIS A 91 -17.02 -9.48 -1.92
CA HIS A 91 -17.65 -10.64 -1.31
C HIS A 91 -17.61 -10.53 0.23
N PRO A 92 -18.71 -10.77 0.96
CA PRO A 92 -18.78 -10.61 2.42
C PRO A 92 -17.81 -11.53 3.18
N MET A 93 -17.36 -12.61 2.59
CA MET A 93 -16.39 -13.52 3.21
C MET A 93 -14.92 -13.09 3.01
N ASP A 94 -14.63 -12.07 2.20
CA ASP A 94 -13.29 -11.45 2.12
C ASP A 94 -13.15 -10.35 3.17
N THR A 95 -13.20 -10.76 4.46
CA THR A 95 -13.25 -9.84 5.61
C THR A 95 -12.02 -8.94 5.70
N ALA A 96 -10.83 -9.49 5.52
CA ALA A 96 -9.58 -8.73 5.50
C ALA A 96 -9.53 -7.73 4.33
N GLY A 97 -10.00 -8.16 3.15
CA GLY A 97 -10.12 -7.27 2.00
C GLY A 97 -11.12 -6.14 2.25
N ILE A 98 -12.27 -6.42 2.87
CA ILE A 98 -13.29 -5.41 3.20
C ILE A 98 -12.71 -4.34 4.12
N ALA A 99 -11.84 -4.69 5.07
CA ALA A 99 -11.17 -3.73 5.94
C ALA A 99 -10.27 -2.74 5.17
N MET A 100 -9.75 -3.15 4.01
CA MET A 100 -8.94 -2.29 3.14
C MET A 100 -9.73 -1.26 2.31
N ARG A 101 -11.03 -1.46 2.09
CA ARG A 101 -11.84 -0.54 1.26
C ARG A 101 -11.90 0.89 1.81
N PRO A 102 -12.20 1.13 3.10
CA PRO A 102 -12.13 2.48 3.66
C PRO A 102 -10.71 3.07 3.64
N MET A 103 -9.68 2.23 3.82
CA MET A 103 -8.27 2.64 3.80
C MET A 103 -7.81 3.11 2.42
N ALA A 104 -8.39 2.58 1.36
CA ALA A 104 -8.07 2.91 -0.02
C ALA A 104 -8.84 4.12 -0.56
N LYS A 105 -9.64 4.84 0.26
CA LYS A 105 -10.28 6.11 -0.12
C LYS A 105 -9.28 7.27 -0.18
N LEU A 106 -8.33 7.15 -1.09
CA LEU A 106 -7.18 8.03 -1.27
C LEU A 106 -7.34 8.83 -2.57
N THR A 107 -6.76 10.04 -2.62
CA THR A 107 -6.54 10.75 -3.89
C THR A 107 -5.43 10.05 -4.68
N ASP A 108 -5.35 10.29 -5.99
CA ASP A 108 -4.27 9.71 -6.81
C ASP A 108 -2.88 10.20 -6.38
N GLU A 109 -2.79 11.43 -5.90
CA GLU A 109 -1.58 12.00 -5.34
C GLU A 109 -1.17 11.28 -4.05
N SER A 110 -2.09 11.15 -3.08
CA SER A 110 -1.82 10.43 -1.82
C SER A 110 -1.44 8.97 -2.08
N MET A 111 -2.07 8.32 -3.05
CA MET A 111 -1.73 6.95 -3.44
C MET A 111 -0.31 6.87 -4.03
N THR A 112 0.09 7.87 -4.83
CA THR A 112 1.45 7.94 -5.39
C THR A 112 2.49 8.11 -4.28
N ASP A 113 2.22 8.97 -3.31
CA ASP A 113 3.10 9.22 -2.16
C ASP A 113 3.24 7.96 -1.29
N ILE A 114 2.13 7.27 -0.99
CA ILE A 114 2.13 6.02 -0.22
C ILE A 114 2.92 4.93 -0.94
N VAL A 115 2.71 4.73 -2.24
CA VAL A 115 3.44 3.72 -3.02
C VAL A 115 4.95 4.01 -3.01
N LYS A 116 5.34 5.27 -3.16
CA LYS A 116 6.74 5.70 -3.08
C LYS A 116 7.33 5.47 -1.69
N TRP A 117 6.59 5.81 -0.65
CA TRP A 117 7.01 5.65 0.73
C TRP A 117 7.19 4.18 1.11
N VAL A 118 6.22 3.32 0.82
CA VAL A 118 6.31 1.86 1.02
C VAL A 118 7.48 1.26 0.25
N GLY A 119 7.73 1.75 -0.97
CA GLY A 119 8.88 1.31 -1.79
C GLY A 119 10.24 1.65 -1.18
N GLY A 120 10.31 2.55 -0.20
CA GLY A 120 11.51 2.87 0.57
C GLY A 120 11.71 2.00 1.83
N TRP A 121 10.78 1.12 2.16
CA TRP A 121 10.91 0.25 3.34
C TRP A 121 11.94 -0.85 3.10
N GLU A 122 12.72 -1.14 4.15
CA GLU A 122 13.69 -2.22 4.11
C GLU A 122 12.99 -3.57 3.93
N TYR A 123 13.42 -4.30 2.90
CA TYR A 123 12.86 -5.60 2.58
C TYR A 123 13.69 -6.73 3.19
N THR A 124 13.02 -7.57 3.95
CA THR A 124 13.50 -8.91 4.33
C THR A 124 12.39 -9.90 4.02
N PRO A 125 12.66 -11.05 3.39
CA PRO A 125 11.62 -12.05 3.15
C PRO A 125 10.85 -12.42 4.41
N ALA A 126 9.56 -12.81 4.26
CA ALA A 126 8.82 -13.38 5.38
C ALA A 126 9.41 -14.74 5.77
N GLU A 127 9.42 -15.00 7.06
CA GLU A 127 9.74 -16.34 7.57
C GLU A 127 8.59 -17.31 7.25
N ALA A 128 8.94 -18.57 6.96
CA ALA A 128 7.94 -19.61 6.78
C ALA A 128 7.33 -19.99 8.14
N THR A 129 6.01 -19.91 8.22
CA THR A 129 5.25 -20.24 9.44
C THR A 129 4.33 -21.44 9.27
N ILE A 130 4.14 -21.91 8.03
CA ILE A 130 3.30 -23.05 7.70
C ILE A 130 4.14 -24.27 7.29
N GLU A 131 3.61 -25.45 7.52
CA GLU A 131 4.14 -26.72 7.06
C GLU A 131 3.33 -27.23 5.86
N GLY A 132 4.00 -27.90 4.91
CA GLY A 132 3.42 -28.53 3.74
C GLY A 132 4.46 -29.40 3.02
N ASP A 133 4.01 -30.28 2.14
CA ASP A 133 4.86 -31.10 1.30
C ASP A 133 5.46 -30.28 0.16
N VAL A 134 6.74 -29.96 0.25
CA VAL A 134 7.46 -29.11 -0.73
C VAL A 134 7.54 -29.78 -2.10
N ASP A 135 7.69 -31.11 -2.16
CA ASP A 135 7.81 -31.85 -3.43
C ASP A 135 6.44 -31.90 -4.14
N ALA A 136 5.36 -32.19 -3.41
CA ALA A 136 3.98 -32.07 -3.92
C ALA A 136 3.69 -30.63 -4.37
N GLY A 137 4.08 -29.64 -3.58
CA GLY A 137 3.96 -28.23 -3.90
C GLY A 137 4.70 -27.81 -5.16
N GLN A 138 5.89 -28.36 -5.40
CA GLN A 138 6.67 -28.14 -6.64
C GLN A 138 5.91 -28.64 -7.87
N ALA A 139 5.32 -29.82 -7.78
CA ALA A 139 4.52 -30.38 -8.87
C ALA A 139 3.30 -29.49 -9.19
N LEU A 140 2.59 -29.01 -8.18
CA LEU A 140 1.45 -28.10 -8.33
C LEU A 140 1.87 -26.72 -8.88
N TYR A 141 3.03 -26.21 -8.44
CA TYR A 141 3.53 -24.89 -8.81
C TYR A 141 3.86 -24.77 -10.33
N GLY A 142 4.07 -25.87 -11.02
CA GLY A 142 4.36 -25.87 -12.46
C GLY A 142 3.36 -25.03 -13.28
N THR A 143 2.06 -25.08 -12.94
CA THR A 143 1.02 -24.26 -13.56
C THR A 143 1.20 -22.77 -13.22
N CYS A 144 1.54 -22.46 -11.98
CA CYS A 144 1.72 -21.09 -11.47
C CYS A 144 2.95 -20.42 -12.07
N ALA A 145 4.04 -21.22 -12.27
CA ALA A 145 5.33 -20.77 -12.79
C ALA A 145 5.22 -20.11 -14.18
N THR A 146 4.24 -20.51 -14.99
CA THR A 146 3.99 -19.95 -16.33
C THR A 146 3.82 -18.42 -16.28
N CYS A 147 3.21 -17.90 -15.22
CA CYS A 147 2.96 -16.47 -15.04
C CYS A 147 3.84 -15.87 -13.94
N HIS A 148 3.96 -16.56 -12.79
CA HIS A 148 4.70 -16.05 -11.63
C HIS A 148 6.21 -16.27 -11.69
N GLY A 149 6.72 -16.97 -12.73
CA GLY A 149 8.13 -17.33 -12.87
C GLY A 149 8.51 -18.58 -12.05
N ILE A 150 9.59 -19.24 -12.44
CA ILE A 150 10.10 -20.44 -11.74
C ILE A 150 10.65 -20.11 -10.35
N ASP A 151 10.99 -18.85 -10.13
CA ASP A 151 11.52 -18.29 -8.87
C ASP A 151 10.47 -17.50 -8.08
N ALA A 152 9.22 -17.53 -8.52
CA ALA A 152 8.08 -16.83 -7.94
C ALA A 152 8.27 -15.30 -7.80
N LYS A 153 9.14 -14.67 -8.61
CA LYS A 153 9.39 -13.23 -8.60
C LYS A 153 8.40 -12.43 -9.44
N GLY A 154 7.43 -13.10 -10.05
CA GLY A 154 6.40 -12.44 -10.85
C GLY A 154 6.88 -11.96 -12.22
N ASN A 155 6.01 -11.23 -12.89
CA ASN A 155 6.28 -10.64 -14.21
C ASN A 155 5.47 -9.35 -14.38
N ALA A 156 6.12 -8.20 -14.22
CA ALA A 156 5.47 -6.89 -14.33
C ALA A 156 4.85 -6.65 -15.72
N SER A 157 5.48 -7.17 -16.79
CA SER A 157 4.97 -7.01 -18.17
C SER A 157 3.63 -7.73 -18.37
N LEU A 158 3.40 -8.82 -17.65
CA LEU A 158 2.14 -9.56 -17.63
C LEU A 158 1.18 -9.07 -16.53
N GLY A 159 1.62 -8.13 -15.69
CA GLY A 159 0.85 -7.66 -14.53
C GLY A 159 0.73 -8.71 -13.42
N VAL A 160 1.69 -9.63 -13.31
CA VAL A 160 1.71 -10.74 -12.37
C VAL A 160 2.67 -10.44 -11.23
N PRO A 161 2.22 -10.40 -9.97
CA PRO A 161 3.06 -10.02 -8.83
C PRO A 161 4.03 -11.12 -8.41
N ALA A 162 5.08 -10.74 -7.68
CA ALA A 162 5.91 -11.66 -6.93
C ALA A 162 5.10 -12.36 -5.83
N LEU A 163 5.42 -13.63 -5.58
CA LEU A 163 4.90 -14.44 -4.48
C LEU A 163 5.98 -14.74 -3.45
N ALA A 164 7.23 -14.93 -3.93
CA ALA A 164 8.36 -15.19 -3.06
C ALA A 164 8.57 -14.07 -2.03
N GLY A 165 8.76 -14.47 -0.77
CA GLY A 165 9.00 -13.56 0.34
C GLY A 165 7.78 -12.86 0.91
N GLN A 166 6.57 -13.12 0.39
CA GLN A 166 5.31 -12.69 1.01
C GLN A 166 4.96 -13.60 2.20
N ASN A 167 4.14 -13.12 3.13
CA ASN A 167 3.64 -13.93 4.24
C ASN A 167 2.88 -15.16 3.72
N ASP A 168 3.21 -16.33 4.20
CA ASP A 168 2.62 -17.60 3.74
C ASP A 168 1.14 -17.72 4.14
N TRP A 169 0.77 -17.33 5.35
CA TRP A 169 -0.63 -17.27 5.78
C TRP A 169 -1.47 -16.34 4.87
N TYR A 170 -0.87 -15.25 4.36
CA TYR A 170 -1.55 -14.36 3.41
C TYR A 170 -1.69 -15.03 2.04
N LEU A 171 -0.66 -15.71 1.55
CA LEU A 171 -0.75 -16.47 0.30
C LEU A 171 -1.85 -17.53 0.38
N ILE A 172 -1.94 -18.28 1.49
CA ILE A 172 -3.00 -19.26 1.74
C ILE A 172 -4.38 -18.58 1.70
N THR A 173 -4.54 -17.48 2.43
CA THR A 173 -5.81 -16.73 2.47
C THR A 173 -6.22 -16.27 1.06
N GLN A 174 -5.29 -15.75 0.28
CA GLN A 174 -5.60 -15.30 -1.07
C GLN A 174 -5.96 -16.46 -2.01
N LEU A 175 -5.23 -17.57 -1.94
CA LEU A 175 -5.55 -18.76 -2.74
C LEU A 175 -6.93 -19.32 -2.36
N LYS A 176 -7.25 -19.43 -1.07
CA LYS A 176 -8.58 -19.81 -0.59
C LYS A 176 -9.67 -18.86 -1.12
N ASN A 177 -9.42 -17.55 -1.09
CA ASN A 177 -10.38 -16.57 -1.63
C ASN A 177 -10.59 -16.71 -3.15
N PHE A 178 -9.56 -17.04 -3.90
CA PHE A 178 -9.71 -17.32 -5.33
C PHE A 178 -10.44 -18.65 -5.57
N VAL A 179 -10.08 -19.73 -4.88
CA VAL A 179 -10.75 -21.04 -5.02
C VAL A 179 -12.24 -20.94 -4.66
N ALA A 180 -12.58 -20.24 -3.59
CA ALA A 180 -13.96 -20.00 -3.18
C ALA A 180 -14.71 -18.98 -4.06
N GLY A 181 -13.99 -18.27 -4.94
CA GLY A 181 -14.56 -17.21 -5.78
C GLY A 181 -14.93 -15.94 -5.01
N TYR A 182 -14.38 -15.72 -3.81
CA TYR A 182 -14.53 -14.47 -3.07
C TYR A 182 -13.71 -13.34 -3.70
N ARG A 183 -12.66 -13.69 -4.46
CA ARG A 183 -11.80 -12.80 -5.22
C ARG A 183 -11.79 -13.20 -6.70
N GLY A 184 -11.65 -12.21 -7.61
CA GLY A 184 -11.49 -12.44 -9.04
C GLY A 184 -12.81 -12.58 -9.83
N ARG A 185 -13.99 -12.30 -9.23
CA ARG A 185 -15.29 -12.39 -9.92
C ARG A 185 -15.86 -11.07 -10.42
N HIS A 186 -15.30 -9.95 -9.99
CA HIS A 186 -15.76 -8.64 -10.46
C HIS A 186 -15.51 -8.51 -11.97
N GLU A 187 -16.45 -7.91 -12.70
CA GLU A 187 -16.36 -7.79 -14.17
C GLU A 187 -15.12 -7.01 -14.63
N ASP A 188 -14.68 -6.02 -13.88
CA ASP A 188 -13.50 -5.22 -14.17
C ASP A 188 -12.20 -5.79 -13.59
N ASP A 189 -12.24 -6.89 -12.81
CA ASP A 189 -11.03 -7.53 -12.27
C ASP A 189 -10.36 -8.44 -13.31
N ARG A 190 -9.78 -7.84 -14.34
CA ARG A 190 -9.09 -8.57 -15.41
C ARG A 190 -8.06 -9.57 -14.88
N TYR A 191 -7.21 -9.13 -13.94
CA TYR A 191 -6.12 -9.97 -13.43
C TYR A 191 -6.60 -10.97 -12.38
N GLY A 192 -7.56 -10.60 -11.56
CA GLY A 192 -8.19 -11.53 -10.63
C GLY A 192 -8.94 -12.65 -11.35
N LYS A 193 -9.60 -12.37 -12.48
CA LYS A 193 -10.24 -13.40 -13.32
C LYS A 193 -9.23 -14.39 -13.89
N GLN A 194 -8.05 -13.92 -14.31
CA GLN A 194 -6.98 -14.81 -14.74
C GLN A 194 -6.53 -15.72 -13.61
N MET A 195 -6.31 -15.15 -12.41
CA MET A 195 -5.91 -15.92 -11.23
C MET A 195 -6.99 -16.93 -10.83
N LEU A 196 -8.27 -16.52 -10.84
CA LEU A 196 -9.41 -17.39 -10.56
C LEU A 196 -9.44 -18.61 -11.50
N ALA A 197 -9.11 -18.43 -12.78
CA ALA A 197 -9.07 -19.52 -13.75
C ALA A 197 -7.89 -20.50 -13.49
N MET A 198 -6.79 -20.02 -12.87
CA MET A 198 -5.58 -20.82 -12.66
C MET A 198 -5.61 -21.67 -11.38
N VAL A 199 -6.40 -21.27 -10.37
CA VAL A 199 -6.44 -21.97 -9.07
C VAL A 199 -7.23 -23.29 -9.10
N GLY A 200 -7.82 -23.67 -10.22
CA GLY A 200 -8.61 -24.91 -10.36
C GLY A 200 -7.82 -26.22 -10.10
N THR A 201 -6.49 -26.16 -10.10
CA THR A 201 -5.60 -27.28 -9.74
C THR A 201 -5.47 -27.48 -8.23
N LEU A 202 -5.86 -26.49 -7.42
CA LEU A 202 -5.80 -26.53 -5.95
C LEU A 202 -7.12 -27.09 -5.43
N THR A 203 -7.22 -28.40 -5.34
CA THR A 203 -8.47 -29.11 -5.08
C THR A 203 -8.90 -29.12 -3.61
N ASP A 204 -7.93 -28.92 -2.71
CA ASP A 204 -8.16 -28.96 -1.27
C ASP A 204 -7.17 -28.09 -0.50
N GLU A 205 -7.30 -28.06 0.81
CA GLU A 205 -6.46 -27.26 1.69
C GLU A 205 -5.01 -27.75 1.75
N ALA A 206 -4.77 -29.07 1.61
CA ALA A 206 -3.41 -29.62 1.59
C ALA A 206 -2.68 -29.11 0.35
N ALA A 207 -3.30 -29.18 -0.86
CA ALA A 207 -2.71 -28.66 -2.08
C ALA A 207 -2.34 -27.16 -1.98
N ILE A 208 -3.19 -26.36 -1.30
CA ILE A 208 -2.90 -24.94 -1.07
C ILE A 208 -1.68 -24.79 -0.14
N ARG A 209 -1.59 -25.55 0.94
CA ARG A 209 -0.45 -25.51 1.87
C ARG A 209 0.84 -25.95 1.21
N ASP A 210 0.79 -27.03 0.44
CA ASP A 210 1.95 -27.60 -0.25
C ASP A 210 2.54 -26.62 -1.27
N VAL A 211 1.70 -26.02 -2.12
CA VAL A 211 2.19 -25.03 -3.09
C VAL A 211 2.77 -23.79 -2.41
N VAL A 212 2.22 -23.34 -1.27
CA VAL A 212 2.76 -22.22 -0.52
C VAL A 212 4.05 -22.60 0.20
N ALA A 213 4.17 -23.81 0.75
CA ALA A 213 5.43 -24.32 1.32
C ALA A 213 6.55 -24.36 0.26
N TYR A 214 6.24 -24.80 -0.97
CA TYR A 214 7.18 -24.72 -2.08
C TYR A 214 7.59 -23.27 -2.41
N ILE A 215 6.65 -22.33 -2.50
CA ILE A 215 6.93 -20.91 -2.75
C ILE A 215 7.89 -20.36 -1.70
N ASN A 216 7.68 -20.69 -0.42
CA ASN A 216 8.57 -20.30 0.68
C ASN A 216 10.00 -20.84 0.48
N SER A 217 10.14 -22.08 -0.02
CA SER A 217 11.45 -22.70 -0.26
C SER A 217 12.26 -21.99 -1.34
N LEU A 218 11.60 -21.23 -2.25
CA LEU A 218 12.28 -20.50 -3.33
C LEU A 218 13.03 -19.27 -2.83
N VAL A 219 12.67 -18.73 -1.67
CA VAL A 219 13.32 -17.56 -1.05
C VAL A 219 14.73 -17.90 -0.53
N LEU A 220 14.95 -19.16 -0.18
CA LEU A 220 16.20 -19.65 0.42
C LEU A 220 17.24 -20.11 -0.64
N ARG A 221 16.89 -20.04 -1.92
CA ARG A 221 17.73 -20.45 -3.06
C ARG A 221 18.24 -19.21 -3.80
#